data_22422ed59287e7001260c1230e247688
#
_entry.id   22422ed59287e7001260c1230e247688
#
_cell.length_a   1.000
_cell.length_b   1.000
_cell.length_c   1.000
_cell.angle_alpha   90.00
_cell.angle_beta   90.00
_cell.angle_gamma   90.00
#
_symmetry.space_group_name_H-M   'P 1'
#
loop_
_entity.id
_entity.type
_entity.pdbx_description
1 polymer ?
#
loop_
_entity_poly.entity_id
_entity_poly.type
_entity_poly.pdbx_seq_one_letter_code
_entity_poly.pdbx_strand_id
1 'polypeptide(L)'
;MTKFGSTVWRLVAGLILASALASPAAAQDKVKVGVFPVASTLPLFVAIERGFFKEVNIEVETTRLIGGPPNVAAMITNQIDAAAVLVTIEGMNANLKKPGVAMYISLNSQNKTYQMEQFVVRRGFEAKSLKDLKGAKIKSAPGPANVTMAKAALAAAGLKEGDYTIDQLDMGQHVNAMTAGTFDAGYTLEPNASTMRKMGVATMLEAGVIARYVLGDSEADAYVGGCALTSEFIKTRPDVAKRFTAAWAKAVDFITKNPKEARQYLLKNTFTPADVVDTVPMIKYVMTKNLTAKDKAAYQKFIDFSVTTGTLPEKVDVTKYLQPF
;
A
#
# COMPACT_ATOMS: atom_id res chain seq x y z
N MET A 1 12.21 84.65 -1.30
CA MET A 1 12.33 83.72 -0.17
C MET A 1 11.49 82.49 -0.49
N THR A 2 12.14 81.43 -0.74
CA THR A 2 11.73 80.23 -1.47
C THR A 2 11.00 79.21 -0.57
N LYS A 3 9.82 78.79 -0.99
CA LYS A 3 9.11 77.62 -0.39
C LYS A 3 9.69 76.31 -0.94
N PHE A 4 10.55 75.68 -0.22
CA PHE A 4 10.96 74.29 -0.43
C PHE A 4 10.79 73.56 0.93
N GLY A 5 9.92 72.56 0.97
CA GLY A 5 9.85 71.73 2.17
C GLY A 5 8.58 70.93 2.49
N SER A 6 7.74 70.54 1.52
CA SER A 6 6.56 69.75 1.87
C SER A 6 6.30 68.48 0.99
N THR A 7 7.12 68.22 -0.03
CA THR A 7 6.89 67.14 -0.98
C THR A 7 7.68 65.87 -0.65
N VAL A 8 8.75 65.93 0.13
CA VAL A 8 9.61 64.78 0.41
C VAL A 8 9.05 63.88 1.52
N TRP A 9 8.24 64.40 2.43
CA TRP A 9 7.68 63.59 3.54
C TRP A 9 6.51 62.70 3.16
N ARG A 10 5.87 62.91 2.02
CA ARG A 10 4.74 62.10 1.57
C ARG A 10 5.16 60.82 0.79
N LEU A 11 6.37 60.79 0.28
CA LEU A 11 6.91 59.63 -0.47
C LEU A 11 7.54 58.57 0.45
N VAL A 12 8.00 58.92 1.64
CA VAL A 12 8.60 57.99 2.61
C VAL A 12 7.52 57.24 3.39
N ALA A 13 6.34 57.83 3.64
CA ALA A 13 5.25 57.15 4.33
C ALA A 13 4.55 56.09 3.48
N GLY A 14 4.63 56.17 2.14
CA GLY A 14 4.04 55.18 1.22
C GLY A 14 4.84 53.90 1.04
N LEU A 15 6.18 53.92 1.30
CA LEU A 15 7.04 52.74 1.16
C LEU A 15 7.04 51.84 2.38
N ILE A 16 6.66 52.33 3.56
CA ILE A 16 6.66 51.53 4.79
C ILE A 16 5.39 50.68 4.94
N LEU A 17 4.29 51.03 4.26
CA LEU A 17 3.05 50.25 4.35
C LEU A 17 2.98 49.07 3.38
N ALA A 18 3.87 48.95 2.37
CA ALA A 18 3.88 47.88 1.40
C ALA A 18 4.69 46.62 1.86
N SER A 19 5.49 46.77 2.95
CA SER A 19 6.32 45.67 3.46
C SER A 19 5.65 44.79 4.52
N ALA A 20 4.42 45.08 4.92
CA ALA A 20 3.76 44.41 6.05
C ALA A 20 2.85 43.24 5.68
N LEU A 21 2.77 42.84 4.39
CA LEU A 21 1.86 41.79 3.92
C LEU A 21 2.57 40.55 3.32
N ALA A 22 3.88 40.46 3.40
CA ALA A 22 4.57 39.21 3.16
C ALA A 22 4.48 38.38 4.44
N SER A 23 3.35 37.75 4.71
CA SER A 23 3.32 36.62 5.65
C SER A 23 4.38 35.63 5.18
N PRO A 24 5.38 35.26 6.03
CA PRO A 24 6.32 34.21 5.64
C PRO A 24 5.49 32.99 5.27
N ALA A 25 5.62 32.53 4.03
CA ALA A 25 5.05 31.24 3.64
C ALA A 25 5.56 30.23 4.66
N ALA A 26 4.70 29.78 5.56
CA ALA A 26 5.06 28.78 6.55
C ALA A 26 5.66 27.59 5.82
N ALA A 27 6.89 27.20 6.16
CA ALA A 27 7.54 26.05 5.56
C ALA A 27 6.60 24.84 5.69
N GLN A 28 6.49 24.04 4.62
CA GLN A 28 5.66 22.85 4.64
C GLN A 28 6.20 21.85 5.67
N ASP A 29 5.30 21.20 6.38
CA ASP A 29 5.65 20.11 7.27
C ASP A 29 6.11 18.88 6.46
N LYS A 30 7.34 18.46 6.69
CA LYS A 30 7.89 17.27 6.01
C LYS A 30 7.38 16.00 6.67
N VAL A 31 6.87 15.05 5.86
CA VAL A 31 6.45 13.71 6.30
C VAL A 31 7.20 12.69 5.47
N LYS A 32 7.95 11.82 6.14
CA LYS A 32 8.76 10.76 5.51
C LYS A 32 7.90 9.51 5.32
N VAL A 33 7.79 9.04 4.08
CA VAL A 33 6.90 7.93 3.71
C VAL A 33 7.66 6.82 3.00
N GLY A 34 7.59 5.60 3.57
CA GLY A 34 8.07 4.39 2.91
C GLY A 34 7.11 3.98 1.79
N VAL A 35 7.65 3.67 0.62
CA VAL A 35 6.89 3.37 -0.59
C VAL A 35 7.27 1.99 -1.13
N PHE A 36 6.29 1.09 -1.14
CA PHE A 36 6.35 -0.13 -1.93
C PHE A 36 5.57 0.13 -3.23
N PRO A 37 6.23 0.19 -4.42
CA PRO A 37 5.62 0.66 -5.66
C PRO A 37 4.76 -0.43 -6.32
N VAL A 38 3.63 -0.74 -5.72
CA VAL A 38 2.60 -1.67 -6.19
C VAL A 38 1.25 -0.98 -6.28
N ALA A 39 0.26 -1.62 -6.89
CA ALA A 39 -1.06 -1.00 -7.09
C ALA A 39 -1.75 -0.59 -5.78
N SER A 40 -1.50 -1.30 -4.67
CA SER A 40 -2.05 -0.95 -3.35
C SER A 40 -1.53 0.37 -2.77
N THR A 41 -0.46 0.94 -3.33
CA THR A 41 0.07 2.27 -2.96
C THR A 41 -0.63 3.44 -3.68
N LEU A 42 -1.60 3.15 -4.53
CA LEU A 42 -2.31 4.15 -5.33
C LEU A 42 -2.81 5.38 -4.55
N PRO A 43 -3.33 5.29 -3.31
CA PRO A 43 -3.77 6.48 -2.58
C PRO A 43 -2.65 7.50 -2.34
N LEU A 44 -1.40 7.06 -2.08
CA LEU A 44 -0.25 7.96 -1.96
C LEU A 44 0.00 8.69 -3.26
N PHE A 45 0.02 7.97 -4.38
CA PHE A 45 0.32 8.54 -5.70
C PHE A 45 -0.73 9.58 -6.09
N VAL A 46 -2.00 9.26 -5.88
CA VAL A 46 -3.10 10.20 -6.11
C VAL A 46 -2.96 11.43 -5.22
N ALA A 47 -2.67 11.27 -3.93
CA ALA A 47 -2.57 12.39 -3.00
C ALA A 47 -1.40 13.34 -3.33
N ILE A 48 -0.26 12.77 -3.76
CA ILE A 48 0.91 13.56 -4.18
C ILE A 48 0.61 14.31 -5.48
N GLU A 49 0.16 13.58 -6.52
CA GLU A 49 0.03 14.13 -7.87
C GLU A 49 -1.13 15.12 -8.02
N ARG A 50 -2.19 14.94 -7.24
CA ARG A 50 -3.30 15.88 -7.17
C ARG A 50 -3.06 17.03 -6.19
N GLY A 51 -1.92 17.01 -5.50
CA GLY A 51 -1.54 18.07 -4.58
C GLY A 51 -2.32 18.07 -3.25
N PHE A 52 -3.01 16.98 -2.88
CA PHE A 52 -3.82 16.93 -1.66
C PHE A 52 -2.99 17.12 -0.38
N PHE A 53 -1.72 16.68 -0.38
CA PHE A 53 -0.81 16.97 0.72
C PHE A 53 -0.40 18.45 0.76
N LYS A 54 -0.19 19.07 -0.40
CA LYS A 54 0.15 20.50 -0.49
C LYS A 54 -0.99 21.39 0.02
N GLU A 55 -2.24 21.02 -0.27
CA GLU A 55 -3.43 21.74 0.21
C GLU A 55 -3.51 21.81 1.75
N VAL A 56 -2.89 20.84 2.43
CA VAL A 56 -2.84 20.79 3.89
C VAL A 56 -1.44 21.14 4.44
N ASN A 57 -0.64 21.86 3.66
CA ASN A 57 0.70 22.32 4.02
C ASN A 57 1.67 21.18 4.42
N ILE A 58 1.63 20.05 3.68
CA ILE A 58 2.54 18.91 3.87
C ILE A 58 3.37 18.70 2.61
N GLU A 59 4.69 18.51 2.80
CA GLU A 59 5.64 17.99 1.82
C GLU A 59 5.92 16.52 2.14
N VAL A 60 5.69 15.61 1.18
CA VAL A 60 5.95 14.18 1.36
C VAL A 60 7.32 13.83 0.80
N GLU A 61 8.22 13.34 1.66
CA GLU A 61 9.52 12.78 1.29
C GLU A 61 9.40 11.26 1.20
N THR A 62 9.56 10.69 0.00
CA THR A 62 9.38 9.27 -0.23
C THR A 62 10.70 8.50 -0.23
N THR A 63 10.70 7.31 0.40
CA THR A 63 11.79 6.33 0.35
C THR A 63 11.26 5.02 -0.22
N ARG A 64 11.88 4.51 -1.29
CA ARG A 64 11.50 3.22 -1.89
C ARG A 64 11.95 2.07 -0.98
N LEU A 65 10.99 1.30 -0.48
CA LEU A 65 11.19 0.15 0.42
C LEU A 65 10.36 -1.04 -0.09
N ILE A 66 11.03 -2.08 -0.57
CA ILE A 66 10.37 -3.20 -1.24
C ILE A 66 9.93 -4.25 -0.24
N GLY A 67 8.61 -4.42 -0.10
CA GLY A 67 7.98 -5.37 0.83
C GLY A 67 7.81 -4.82 2.24
N GLY A 68 7.28 -5.64 3.13
CA GLY A 68 6.98 -5.27 4.52
C GLY A 68 8.19 -5.15 5.42
N PRO A 69 9.15 -6.10 5.44
CA PRO A 69 10.27 -6.07 6.38
C PRO A 69 11.11 -4.78 6.34
N PRO A 70 11.51 -4.22 5.18
CA PRO A 70 12.21 -2.94 5.14
C PRO A 70 11.38 -1.76 5.67
N ASN A 71 10.05 -1.74 5.38
CA ASN A 71 9.15 -0.73 5.93
C ASN A 71 9.06 -0.84 7.46
N VAL A 72 8.90 -2.04 8.01
CA VAL A 72 8.88 -2.28 9.46
C VAL A 72 10.18 -1.80 10.11
N ALA A 73 11.34 -2.14 9.53
CA ALA A 73 12.64 -1.71 10.05
C ALA A 73 12.76 -0.19 10.09
N ALA A 74 12.37 0.49 9.01
CA ALA A 74 12.39 1.95 8.91
C ALA A 74 11.40 2.62 9.89
N MET A 75 10.23 2.02 10.15
CA MET A 75 9.26 2.50 11.15
C MET A 75 9.79 2.32 12.59
N ILE A 76 10.40 1.18 12.90
CA ILE A 76 10.98 0.91 14.24
C ILE A 76 12.07 1.93 14.60
N THR A 77 12.87 2.33 13.61
CA THR A 77 13.99 3.27 13.77
C THR A 77 13.59 4.73 13.52
N ASN A 78 12.32 5.02 13.28
CA ASN A 78 11.79 6.37 12.97
C ASN A 78 12.47 7.02 11.74
N GLN A 79 12.99 6.21 10.80
CA GLN A 79 13.50 6.71 9.52
C GLN A 79 12.36 7.15 8.60
N ILE A 80 11.16 6.59 8.78
CA ILE A 80 9.91 7.01 8.14
C ILE A 80 8.83 7.27 9.19
N ASP A 81 7.96 8.23 8.92
CA ASP A 81 6.79 8.57 9.73
C ASP A 81 5.59 7.66 9.40
N ALA A 82 5.53 7.24 8.13
CA ALA A 82 4.44 6.43 7.59
C ALA A 82 4.96 5.40 6.58
N ALA A 83 4.28 4.26 6.50
CA ALA A 83 4.37 3.34 5.37
C ALA A 83 3.10 3.46 4.52
N ALA A 84 3.24 3.79 3.23
CA ALA A 84 2.11 3.98 2.32
C ALA A 84 1.30 2.69 2.13
N VAL A 85 1.98 1.56 2.12
CA VAL A 85 1.38 0.23 2.24
C VAL A 85 2.27 -0.66 3.10
N LEU A 86 1.72 -1.14 4.20
CA LEU A 86 2.34 -2.12 5.08
C LEU A 86 1.45 -3.35 5.14
N VAL A 87 2.02 -4.52 4.90
CA VAL A 87 1.32 -5.80 5.04
C VAL A 87 0.87 -5.95 6.50
N THR A 88 -0.42 -6.23 6.71
CA THR A 88 -1.02 -6.18 8.05
C THR A 88 -0.43 -7.21 9.01
N ILE A 89 -0.11 -8.42 8.52
CA ILE A 89 0.54 -9.46 9.34
C ILE A 89 1.91 -8.98 9.85
N GLU A 90 2.70 -8.35 9.00
CA GLU A 90 4.04 -7.85 9.35
C GLU A 90 3.94 -6.66 10.31
N GLY A 91 2.96 -5.77 10.10
CA GLY A 91 2.67 -4.69 11.03
C GLY A 91 2.21 -5.18 12.40
N MET A 92 1.35 -6.20 12.45
CA MET A 92 0.93 -6.81 13.73
C MET A 92 2.10 -7.52 14.44
N ASN A 93 2.94 -8.25 13.70
CA ASN A 93 4.14 -8.85 14.27
C ASN A 93 5.11 -7.80 14.85
N ALA A 94 5.26 -6.65 14.17
CA ALA A 94 6.04 -5.54 14.69
C ALA A 94 5.42 -4.96 15.97
N ASN A 95 4.10 -4.80 16.00
CA ASN A 95 3.37 -4.27 17.15
C ASN A 95 3.41 -5.20 18.37
N LEU A 96 3.48 -6.52 18.18
CA LEU A 96 3.70 -7.46 19.29
C LEU A 96 5.07 -7.27 19.96
N LYS A 97 6.09 -6.92 19.18
CA LYS A 97 7.45 -6.66 19.67
C LYS A 97 7.62 -5.26 20.24
N LYS A 98 7.04 -4.27 19.60
CA LYS A 98 7.08 -2.85 19.97
C LYS A 98 5.72 -2.23 19.66
N PRO A 99 4.81 -2.11 20.65
CA PRO A 99 3.48 -1.55 20.43
C PRO A 99 3.51 -0.16 19.82
N GLY A 100 2.68 0.06 18.79
CA GLY A 100 2.56 1.35 18.11
C GLY A 100 3.56 1.60 16.97
N VAL A 101 4.33 0.59 16.55
CA VAL A 101 5.14 0.69 15.31
C VAL A 101 4.23 0.94 14.11
N ALA A 102 3.09 0.25 14.03
CA ALA A 102 2.16 0.34 12.91
C ALA A 102 0.74 0.65 13.40
N MET A 103 0.34 1.92 13.30
CA MET A 103 -1.01 2.42 13.59
C MET A 103 -1.72 2.69 12.26
N TYR A 104 -2.64 1.82 11.85
CA TYR A 104 -3.29 1.90 10.55
C TYR A 104 -4.32 3.02 10.49
N ILE A 105 -4.25 3.88 9.47
CA ILE A 105 -5.24 4.93 9.15
C ILE A 105 -6.19 4.50 8.04
N SER A 106 -5.77 3.56 7.19
CA SER A 106 -6.60 2.92 6.17
C SER A 106 -6.18 1.48 5.98
N LEU A 107 -7.10 0.65 5.49
CA LEU A 107 -6.83 -0.73 5.12
C LEU A 107 -7.11 -0.97 3.65
N ASN A 108 -6.37 -1.88 3.04
CA ASN A 108 -6.56 -2.37 1.69
C ASN A 108 -7.16 -3.77 1.75
N SER A 109 -8.26 -3.97 1.04
CA SER A 109 -8.93 -5.27 0.97
C SER A 109 -8.87 -5.85 -0.43
N GLN A 110 -8.78 -7.17 -0.48
CA GLN A 110 -8.94 -7.94 -1.70
C GLN A 110 -9.98 -9.06 -1.54
N ASN A 111 -10.62 -9.41 -2.63
CA ASN A 111 -11.53 -10.54 -2.78
C ASN A 111 -11.64 -10.91 -4.27
N LYS A 112 -12.67 -11.66 -4.69
CA LYS A 112 -12.82 -12.00 -6.12
C LYS A 112 -13.03 -10.79 -7.04
N THR A 113 -13.56 -9.67 -6.52
CA THR A 113 -13.77 -8.43 -7.28
C THR A 113 -12.55 -7.52 -7.26
N TYR A 114 -11.92 -7.38 -6.11
CA TYR A 114 -10.75 -6.52 -5.88
C TYR A 114 -9.49 -7.40 -5.84
N GLN A 115 -8.87 -7.58 -7.00
CA GLN A 115 -7.82 -8.57 -7.20
C GLN A 115 -6.42 -7.93 -7.08
N MET A 116 -5.86 -7.88 -5.87
CA MET A 116 -4.53 -7.33 -5.64
C MET A 116 -3.43 -8.38 -5.86
N GLU A 117 -3.66 -9.61 -5.40
CA GLU A 117 -2.74 -10.73 -5.47
C GLU A 117 -3.34 -11.84 -6.32
N GLN A 118 -2.51 -12.45 -7.16
CA GLN A 118 -2.95 -13.47 -8.11
C GLN A 118 -1.92 -14.58 -8.22
N PHE A 119 -2.41 -15.81 -8.40
CA PHE A 119 -1.61 -16.86 -8.99
C PHE A 119 -1.67 -16.74 -10.51
N VAL A 120 -0.50 -16.60 -11.10
CA VAL A 120 -0.31 -16.63 -12.56
C VAL A 120 0.55 -17.83 -12.93
N VAL A 121 0.32 -18.40 -14.11
CA VAL A 121 1.13 -19.50 -14.64
C VAL A 121 1.78 -19.09 -15.95
N ARG A 122 3.03 -19.53 -16.13
CA ARG A 122 3.82 -19.28 -17.33
C ARG A 122 3.10 -19.85 -18.56
N ARG A 123 3.17 -19.13 -19.67
CA ARG A 123 2.68 -19.64 -20.96
C ARG A 123 3.32 -21.00 -21.27
N GLY A 124 2.50 -21.97 -21.62
CA GLY A 124 2.92 -23.34 -21.90
C GLY A 124 3.06 -24.24 -20.67
N PHE A 125 2.79 -23.73 -19.46
CA PHE A 125 2.59 -24.58 -18.29
C PHE A 125 1.10 -24.87 -18.12
N GLU A 126 0.75 -26.16 -18.21
CA GLU A 126 -0.65 -26.60 -18.17
C GLU A 126 -1.16 -26.67 -16.73
N ALA A 127 -2.03 -25.72 -16.36
CA ALA A 127 -2.72 -25.72 -15.08
C ALA A 127 -4.12 -25.07 -15.23
N LYS A 128 -5.12 -25.66 -14.58
CA LYS A 128 -6.51 -25.14 -14.53
C LYS A 128 -6.92 -24.75 -13.11
N SER A 129 -6.15 -25.15 -12.11
CA SER A 129 -6.39 -24.88 -10.70
C SER A 129 -5.06 -24.88 -9.92
N LEU A 130 -5.08 -24.43 -8.67
CA LEU A 130 -3.90 -24.51 -7.81
C LEU A 130 -3.38 -25.94 -7.60
N LYS A 131 -4.25 -26.97 -7.70
CA LYS A 131 -3.85 -28.39 -7.57
C LYS A 131 -2.88 -28.83 -8.66
N ASP A 132 -2.98 -28.22 -9.83
CA ASP A 132 -2.16 -28.56 -10.98
C ASP A 132 -0.73 -28.00 -10.89
N LEU A 133 -0.44 -27.25 -9.81
CA LEU A 133 0.90 -26.72 -9.51
C LEU A 133 1.83 -27.76 -8.84
N LYS A 134 1.44 -29.03 -8.82
CA LYS A 134 2.34 -30.10 -8.34
C LYS A 134 3.56 -30.20 -9.26
N GLY A 135 4.75 -30.18 -8.66
CA GLY A 135 6.04 -30.13 -9.37
C GLY A 135 6.48 -28.74 -9.81
N ALA A 136 5.63 -27.72 -9.68
CA ALA A 136 5.94 -26.38 -10.14
C ALA A 136 7.00 -25.67 -9.31
N LYS A 137 7.82 -24.87 -10.00
CA LYS A 137 8.67 -23.84 -9.38
C LYS A 137 7.88 -22.55 -9.25
N ILE A 138 7.60 -22.13 -8.01
CA ILE A 138 6.76 -20.96 -7.73
C ILE A 138 7.62 -19.82 -7.19
N LYS A 139 7.38 -18.60 -7.65
CA LYS A 139 7.91 -17.37 -7.05
C LYS A 139 6.80 -16.58 -6.40
N SER A 140 7.02 -16.17 -5.14
CA SER A 140 6.11 -15.32 -4.38
C SER A 140 6.59 -13.87 -4.41
N ALA A 141 5.66 -12.94 -4.25
CA ALA A 141 5.97 -11.57 -3.87
C ALA A 141 6.82 -11.53 -2.59
N PRO A 142 7.67 -10.50 -2.40
CA PRO A 142 8.62 -10.45 -1.29
C PRO A 142 7.93 -10.30 0.06
N GLY A 143 8.54 -10.87 1.07
CA GLY A 143 8.10 -10.87 2.46
C GLY A 143 7.53 -12.21 2.93
N PRO A 144 7.78 -12.59 4.19
CA PRO A 144 7.35 -13.88 4.74
C PRO A 144 5.83 -14.05 4.74
N ALA A 145 5.08 -12.97 4.92
CA ALA A 145 3.61 -12.99 4.88
C ALA A 145 3.08 -13.44 3.51
N ASN A 146 3.66 -12.94 2.41
CA ASN A 146 3.26 -13.35 1.06
C ASN A 146 3.54 -14.83 0.80
N VAL A 147 4.73 -15.31 1.17
CA VAL A 147 5.08 -16.74 1.04
C VAL A 147 4.12 -17.61 1.85
N THR A 148 3.83 -17.23 3.10
CA THR A 148 2.92 -17.98 3.96
C THR A 148 1.50 -18.01 3.39
N MET A 149 0.98 -16.89 2.89
CA MET A 149 -0.37 -16.86 2.30
C MET A 149 -0.44 -17.69 1.02
N ALA A 150 0.60 -17.64 0.18
CA ALA A 150 0.67 -18.52 -0.99
C ALA A 150 0.66 -20.00 -0.59
N LYS A 151 1.50 -20.41 0.38
CA LYS A 151 1.51 -21.77 0.91
C LYS A 151 0.16 -22.18 1.50
N ALA A 152 -0.50 -21.28 2.24
CA ALA A 152 -1.82 -21.53 2.81
C ALA A 152 -2.89 -21.80 1.72
N ALA A 153 -2.88 -21.01 0.64
CA ALA A 153 -3.79 -21.22 -0.49
C ALA A 153 -3.51 -22.56 -1.20
N LEU A 154 -2.24 -22.89 -1.42
CA LEU A 154 -1.83 -24.18 -2.03
C LEU A 154 -2.23 -25.37 -1.14
N ALA A 155 -2.03 -25.26 0.17
CA ALA A 155 -2.41 -26.29 1.13
C ALA A 155 -3.94 -26.50 1.17
N ALA A 156 -4.72 -25.42 1.18
CA ALA A 156 -6.18 -25.49 1.12
C ALA A 156 -6.69 -26.07 -0.22
N ALA A 157 -5.91 -25.90 -1.30
CA ALA A 157 -6.18 -26.56 -2.59
C ALA A 157 -5.75 -28.03 -2.61
N GLY A 158 -5.12 -28.56 -1.54
CA GLY A 158 -4.76 -29.97 -1.38
C GLY A 158 -3.31 -30.34 -1.73
N LEU A 159 -2.45 -29.34 -1.96
CA LEU A 159 -1.00 -29.55 -2.13
C LEU A 159 -0.30 -29.57 -0.76
N LYS A 160 0.76 -30.38 -0.66
CA LYS A 160 1.58 -30.49 0.54
C LYS A 160 2.95 -29.89 0.33
N GLU A 161 3.63 -29.56 1.41
CA GLU A 161 5.03 -29.20 1.36
C GLU A 161 5.85 -30.32 0.70
N GLY A 162 6.72 -29.98 -0.25
CA GLY A 162 7.42 -30.95 -1.12
C GLY A 162 6.70 -31.25 -2.45
N ASP A 163 5.40 -30.95 -2.59
CA ASP A 163 4.72 -31.07 -3.89
C ASP A 163 5.12 -29.97 -4.88
N TYR A 164 5.74 -28.90 -4.41
CA TYR A 164 6.20 -27.74 -5.20
C TYR A 164 7.40 -27.07 -4.51
N THR A 165 8.08 -26.21 -5.23
CA THR A 165 9.07 -25.29 -4.61
C THR A 165 8.50 -23.87 -4.61
N ILE A 166 8.70 -23.13 -3.52
CA ILE A 166 8.31 -21.73 -3.44
C ILE A 166 9.34 -20.91 -2.67
N ASP A 167 9.77 -19.82 -3.25
CA ASP A 167 10.57 -18.79 -2.60
C ASP A 167 10.18 -17.39 -3.09
N GLN A 168 10.66 -16.36 -2.42
CA GLN A 168 10.34 -14.98 -2.77
C GLN A 168 11.24 -14.45 -3.89
N LEU A 169 10.71 -13.51 -4.66
CA LEU A 169 11.42 -12.78 -5.69
C LEU A 169 11.06 -11.29 -5.60
N ASP A 170 12.01 -10.40 -5.85
CA ASP A 170 11.74 -8.97 -5.95
C ASP A 170 10.73 -8.67 -7.06
N MET A 171 9.74 -7.80 -6.78
CA MET A 171 8.67 -7.47 -7.73
C MET A 171 9.20 -6.91 -9.05
N GLY A 172 10.31 -6.19 -9.02
CA GLY A 172 10.95 -5.67 -10.24
C GLY A 172 11.51 -6.76 -11.16
N GLN A 173 11.69 -7.99 -10.67
CA GLN A 173 12.22 -9.11 -11.43
C GLN A 173 11.13 -10.08 -11.93
N HIS A 174 9.91 -10.04 -11.37
CA HIS A 174 8.85 -11.00 -11.68
C HIS A 174 8.55 -11.13 -13.17
N VAL A 175 8.35 -9.99 -13.86
CA VAL A 175 8.00 -9.98 -15.29
C VAL A 175 9.13 -10.58 -16.13
N ASN A 176 10.37 -10.14 -15.90
CA ASN A 176 11.53 -10.60 -16.67
C ASN A 176 11.83 -12.09 -16.41
N ALA A 177 11.75 -12.53 -15.16
CA ALA A 177 11.99 -13.92 -14.77
C ALA A 177 10.90 -14.86 -15.32
N MET A 178 9.61 -14.43 -15.34
CA MET A 178 8.52 -15.17 -15.98
C MET A 178 8.75 -15.25 -17.50
N THR A 179 9.14 -14.16 -18.13
CA THR A 179 9.45 -14.11 -19.57
C THR A 179 10.60 -15.05 -19.94
N ALA A 180 11.63 -15.12 -19.10
CA ALA A 180 12.75 -16.02 -19.26
C ALA A 180 12.43 -17.50 -18.93
N GLY A 181 11.23 -17.79 -18.38
CA GLY A 181 10.82 -19.14 -18.02
C GLY A 181 11.55 -19.75 -16.83
N THR A 182 12.11 -18.91 -15.93
CA THR A 182 12.89 -19.38 -14.77
C THR A 182 12.02 -19.99 -13.68
N PHE A 183 10.71 -19.76 -13.71
CA PHE A 183 9.73 -20.37 -12.82
C PHE A 183 8.40 -20.62 -13.56
N ASP A 184 7.56 -21.49 -13.01
CA ASP A 184 6.36 -22.00 -13.66
C ASP A 184 5.10 -21.26 -13.24
N ALA A 185 5.03 -20.85 -11.96
CA ALA A 185 3.91 -20.09 -11.41
C ALA A 185 4.36 -18.99 -10.48
N GLY A 186 3.61 -17.88 -10.45
CA GLY A 186 3.89 -16.75 -9.58
C GLY A 186 2.70 -16.42 -8.68
N TYR A 187 2.93 -16.25 -7.37
CA TYR A 187 2.03 -15.55 -6.48
C TYR A 187 2.48 -14.09 -6.47
N THR A 188 1.83 -13.28 -7.29
CA THR A 188 2.33 -11.94 -7.65
C THR A 188 1.29 -10.86 -7.42
N LEU A 189 1.77 -9.62 -7.30
CA LEU A 189 0.94 -8.44 -7.03
C LEU A 189 0.68 -7.67 -8.33
N GLU A 190 -0.37 -6.88 -8.33
CA GLU A 190 -0.59 -5.88 -9.38
C GLU A 190 0.39 -4.70 -9.24
N PRO A 191 0.90 -4.14 -10.32
CA PRO A 191 0.49 -4.34 -11.72
C PRO A 191 1.22 -5.45 -12.48
N ASN A 192 2.13 -6.21 -11.83
CA ASN A 192 2.94 -7.22 -12.52
C ASN A 192 2.09 -8.34 -13.14
N ALA A 193 1.04 -8.80 -12.44
CA ALA A 193 0.15 -9.82 -12.98
C ALA A 193 -0.52 -9.35 -14.29
N SER A 194 -1.05 -8.13 -14.32
CA SER A 194 -1.63 -7.53 -15.53
C SER A 194 -0.58 -7.34 -16.63
N THR A 195 0.64 -6.93 -16.29
CA THR A 195 1.75 -6.78 -17.24
C THR A 195 2.11 -8.11 -17.89
N MET A 196 2.30 -9.17 -17.10
CA MET A 196 2.62 -10.51 -17.62
C MET A 196 1.52 -11.07 -18.53
N ARG A 197 0.25 -10.85 -18.17
CA ARG A 197 -0.90 -11.25 -19.00
C ARG A 197 -0.93 -10.48 -20.32
N LYS A 198 -0.75 -9.18 -20.28
CA LYS A 198 -0.74 -8.34 -21.48
C LYS A 198 0.39 -8.70 -22.43
N MET A 199 1.56 -9.02 -21.91
CA MET A 199 2.71 -9.50 -22.69
C MET A 199 2.50 -10.93 -23.23
N GLY A 200 1.46 -11.64 -22.77
CA GLY A 200 1.20 -13.03 -23.16
C GLY A 200 2.23 -14.03 -22.63
N VAL A 201 3.02 -13.66 -21.63
CA VAL A 201 4.03 -14.54 -21.01
C VAL A 201 3.45 -15.37 -19.86
N ALA A 202 2.31 -14.96 -19.32
CA ALA A 202 1.57 -15.70 -18.31
C ALA A 202 0.05 -15.57 -18.49
N THR A 203 -0.69 -16.50 -17.89
CA THR A 203 -2.14 -16.45 -17.73
C THR A 203 -2.50 -16.40 -16.26
N MET A 204 -3.64 -15.80 -15.93
CA MET A 204 -4.17 -15.85 -14.57
C MET A 204 -4.71 -17.26 -14.30
N LEU A 205 -4.20 -17.89 -13.23
CA LEU A 205 -4.71 -19.16 -12.76
C LEU A 205 -5.85 -18.92 -11.76
N GLU A 206 -5.60 -18.11 -10.73
CA GLU A 206 -6.58 -17.81 -9.71
C GLU A 206 -6.28 -16.48 -9.01
N ALA A 207 -7.34 -15.71 -8.67
CA ALA A 207 -7.28 -14.47 -7.93
C ALA A 207 -8.25 -14.52 -6.74
N GLY A 208 -8.07 -13.57 -5.76
CA GLY A 208 -8.91 -13.56 -4.57
C GLY A 208 -8.69 -14.76 -3.65
N VAL A 209 -7.51 -15.38 -3.75
CA VAL A 209 -7.20 -16.66 -3.09
C VAL A 209 -7.22 -16.57 -1.57
N ILE A 210 -6.86 -15.44 -0.99
CA ILE A 210 -6.92 -15.25 0.47
C ILE A 210 -8.38 -15.24 0.96
N ALA A 211 -9.25 -14.50 0.30
CA ALA A 211 -10.67 -14.51 0.63
C ALA A 211 -11.26 -15.93 0.53
N ARG A 212 -10.96 -16.61 -0.57
CA ARG A 212 -11.49 -17.96 -0.83
C ARG A 212 -10.92 -19.01 0.12
N TYR A 213 -9.60 -19.12 0.22
CA TYR A 213 -8.95 -20.25 0.88
C TYR A 213 -8.61 -20.00 2.35
N VAL A 214 -8.39 -18.73 2.74
CA VAL A 214 -8.06 -18.37 4.13
C VAL A 214 -9.30 -17.95 4.89
N LEU A 215 -10.16 -17.11 4.30
CA LEU A 215 -11.41 -16.68 4.94
C LEU A 215 -12.59 -17.62 4.67
N GLY A 216 -12.48 -18.51 3.68
CA GLY A 216 -13.52 -19.48 3.32
C GLY A 216 -14.72 -18.87 2.58
N ASP A 217 -14.61 -17.63 2.11
CA ASP A 217 -15.66 -16.92 1.39
C ASP A 217 -15.02 -15.98 0.37
N SER A 218 -15.25 -16.24 -0.94
CA SER A 218 -14.66 -15.45 -2.04
C SER A 218 -15.10 -13.98 -2.07
N GLU A 219 -16.21 -13.65 -1.41
CA GLU A 219 -16.74 -12.28 -1.29
C GLU A 219 -16.21 -11.56 -0.03
N ALA A 220 -15.62 -12.29 0.91
CA ALA A 220 -15.11 -11.69 2.14
C ALA A 220 -13.95 -10.73 1.85
N ASP A 221 -13.95 -9.62 2.55
CA ASP A 221 -12.85 -8.65 2.46
C ASP A 221 -11.63 -9.14 3.25
N ALA A 222 -10.57 -9.53 2.53
CA ALA A 222 -9.29 -9.87 3.13
C ALA A 222 -8.45 -8.61 3.28
N TYR A 223 -8.30 -8.10 4.50
CA TYR A 223 -7.56 -6.87 4.82
C TYR A 223 -6.06 -7.14 4.98
N VAL A 224 -5.38 -7.25 3.84
CA VAL A 224 -3.99 -7.74 3.76
C VAL A 224 -2.92 -6.66 3.90
N GLY A 225 -3.28 -5.38 3.73
CA GLY A 225 -2.37 -4.25 3.82
C GLY A 225 -3.07 -2.97 4.20
N GLY A 226 -2.32 -1.89 4.36
CA GLY A 226 -2.87 -0.58 4.66
C GLY A 226 -1.82 0.49 4.85
N CYS A 227 -2.23 1.75 4.90
CA CYS A 227 -1.36 2.84 5.31
C CYS A 227 -1.24 2.86 6.83
N ALA A 228 -0.01 2.80 7.32
CA ALA A 228 0.29 2.83 8.75
C ALA A 228 1.19 4.01 9.11
N LEU A 229 0.88 4.69 10.21
CA LEU A 229 1.71 5.72 10.84
C LEU A 229 2.44 5.13 12.05
N THR A 230 3.60 5.68 12.41
CA THR A 230 4.23 5.37 13.69
C THR A 230 3.52 6.08 14.84
N SER A 231 3.42 5.46 16.01
CA SER A 231 2.89 6.13 17.20
C SER A 231 3.74 7.32 17.63
N GLU A 232 5.04 7.29 17.35
CA GLU A 232 5.96 8.42 17.58
C GLU A 232 5.52 9.64 16.76
N PHE A 233 5.28 9.47 15.45
CA PHE A 233 4.79 10.55 14.60
C PHE A 233 3.44 11.09 15.11
N ILE A 234 2.51 10.21 15.47
CA ILE A 234 1.18 10.59 15.99
C ILE A 234 1.31 11.39 17.30
N LYS A 235 2.23 11.00 18.19
CA LYS A 235 2.41 11.67 19.50
C LYS A 235 3.16 12.99 19.40
N THR A 236 4.21 13.04 18.60
CA THR A 236 5.08 14.22 18.53
C THR A 236 4.54 15.29 17.59
N ARG A 237 3.76 14.89 16.57
CA ARG A 237 3.22 15.81 15.54
C ARG A 237 1.75 15.50 15.24
N PRO A 238 0.86 15.53 16.27
CA PRO A 238 -0.55 15.07 16.14
C PRO A 238 -1.35 15.84 15.10
N ASP A 239 -1.12 17.14 14.95
CA ASP A 239 -1.78 17.97 13.94
C ASP A 239 -1.35 17.56 12.52
N VAL A 240 -0.06 17.35 12.29
CA VAL A 240 0.48 16.91 11.00
C VAL A 240 -0.06 15.52 10.65
N ALA A 241 -0.12 14.59 11.60
CA ALA A 241 -0.68 13.26 11.40
C ALA A 241 -2.17 13.31 11.01
N LYS A 242 -2.97 14.20 11.62
CA LYS A 242 -4.37 14.43 11.23
C LYS A 242 -4.51 15.01 9.83
N ARG A 243 -3.71 16.03 9.49
CA ARG A 243 -3.71 16.62 8.15
C ARG A 243 -3.25 15.62 7.08
N PHE A 244 -2.23 14.84 7.36
CA PHE A 244 -1.79 13.74 6.49
C PHE A 244 -2.93 12.74 6.25
N THR A 245 -3.62 12.32 7.31
CA THR A 245 -4.75 11.38 7.22
C THR A 245 -5.92 11.98 6.44
N ALA A 246 -6.20 13.27 6.59
CA ALA A 246 -7.24 13.96 5.82
C ALA A 246 -6.92 13.99 4.31
N ALA A 247 -5.68 14.30 3.93
CA ALA A 247 -5.23 14.26 2.54
C ALA A 247 -5.28 12.84 1.95
N TRP A 248 -4.91 11.85 2.76
CA TRP A 248 -5.03 10.43 2.39
C TRP A 248 -6.50 10.04 2.15
N ALA A 249 -7.40 10.41 3.05
CA ALA A 249 -8.83 10.14 2.92
C ALA A 249 -9.42 10.77 1.65
N LYS A 250 -8.99 12.00 1.30
CA LYS A 250 -9.38 12.67 0.05
C LYS A 250 -8.93 11.87 -1.18
N ALA A 251 -7.75 11.25 -1.13
CA ALA A 251 -7.28 10.38 -2.21
C ALA A 251 -8.08 9.08 -2.32
N VAL A 252 -8.41 8.44 -1.19
CA VAL A 252 -9.27 7.25 -1.17
C VAL A 252 -10.65 7.55 -1.73
N ASP A 253 -11.24 8.68 -1.36
CA ASP A 253 -12.53 9.14 -1.89
C ASP A 253 -12.46 9.42 -3.40
N PHE A 254 -11.39 10.08 -3.86
CA PHE A 254 -11.16 10.31 -5.28
C PHE A 254 -11.05 9.01 -6.08
N ILE A 255 -10.29 8.03 -5.60
CA ILE A 255 -10.14 6.72 -6.24
C ILE A 255 -11.49 6.02 -6.38
N THR A 256 -12.30 6.07 -5.33
CA THR A 256 -13.63 5.44 -5.31
C THR A 256 -14.57 6.08 -6.34
N LYS A 257 -14.54 7.41 -6.46
CA LYS A 257 -15.40 8.16 -7.38
C LYS A 257 -14.90 8.15 -8.82
N ASN A 258 -13.59 8.08 -9.04
CA ASN A 258 -12.95 8.24 -10.34
C ASN A 258 -11.93 7.11 -10.62
N PRO A 259 -12.34 5.81 -10.59
CA PRO A 259 -11.41 4.69 -10.65
C PRO A 259 -10.60 4.63 -11.96
N LYS A 260 -11.18 5.04 -13.09
CA LYS A 260 -10.45 5.08 -14.38
C LYS A 260 -9.33 6.12 -14.37
N GLU A 261 -9.62 7.34 -13.90
CA GLU A 261 -8.62 8.42 -13.80
C GLU A 261 -7.54 8.06 -12.77
N ALA A 262 -7.98 7.58 -11.60
CA ALA A 262 -7.06 7.20 -10.52
C ALA A 262 -6.05 6.15 -10.97
N ARG A 263 -6.44 5.18 -11.78
CA ARG A 263 -5.57 4.12 -12.29
C ARG A 263 -4.38 4.68 -13.08
N GLN A 264 -4.54 5.82 -13.76
CA GLN A 264 -3.48 6.45 -14.56
C GLN A 264 -2.27 6.88 -13.72
N TYR A 265 -2.47 7.13 -12.41
CA TYR A 265 -1.36 7.44 -11.50
C TYR A 265 -0.43 6.26 -11.22
N LEU A 266 -0.77 5.05 -11.68
CA LEU A 266 0.13 3.89 -11.64
C LEU A 266 1.24 3.99 -12.69
N LEU A 267 1.03 4.65 -13.82
CA LEU A 267 1.94 4.67 -14.97
C LEU A 267 3.39 4.97 -14.57
N LYS A 268 3.65 6.12 -13.98
CA LYS A 268 5.02 6.53 -13.63
C LYS A 268 5.45 6.07 -12.24
N ASN A 269 4.51 5.71 -11.37
CA ASN A 269 4.79 5.41 -9.97
C ASN A 269 5.07 3.93 -9.71
N THR A 270 4.61 3.04 -10.61
CA THR A 270 4.82 1.58 -10.53
C THR A 270 5.46 1.01 -11.79
N PHE A 271 5.87 1.87 -12.72
CA PHE A 271 6.39 1.47 -14.04
C PHE A 271 5.40 0.61 -14.85
N THR A 272 4.10 0.82 -14.64
CA THR A 272 3.05 0.14 -15.41
C THR A 272 3.07 0.63 -16.85
N PRO A 273 3.16 -0.23 -17.88
CA PRO A 273 3.06 0.19 -19.28
C PRO A 273 1.71 0.85 -19.58
N ALA A 274 1.69 1.82 -20.50
CA ALA A 274 0.49 2.57 -20.83
C ALA A 274 -0.65 1.69 -21.39
N ASP A 275 -0.30 0.65 -22.12
CA ASP A 275 -1.27 -0.33 -22.67
C ASP A 275 -1.74 -1.39 -21.65
N VAL A 276 -1.15 -1.38 -20.45
CA VAL A 276 -1.51 -2.27 -19.33
C VAL A 276 -2.41 -1.58 -18.31
N VAL A 277 -2.19 -0.28 -18.07
CA VAL A 277 -2.75 0.45 -16.92
C VAL A 277 -4.27 0.29 -16.78
N ASP A 278 -5.02 0.32 -17.89
CA ASP A 278 -6.48 0.16 -17.88
C ASP A 278 -6.94 -1.25 -17.52
N THR A 279 -6.07 -2.24 -17.60
CA THR A 279 -6.35 -3.64 -17.25
C THR A 279 -6.04 -3.99 -15.81
N VAL A 280 -5.35 -3.11 -15.07
CA VAL A 280 -5.01 -3.34 -13.65
C VAL A 280 -6.29 -3.31 -12.81
N PRO A 281 -6.62 -4.38 -12.07
CA PRO A 281 -7.78 -4.39 -11.18
C PRO A 281 -7.68 -3.29 -10.12
N MET A 282 -8.83 -2.74 -9.74
CA MET A 282 -8.87 -1.83 -8.59
C MET A 282 -8.80 -2.62 -7.28
N ILE A 283 -8.25 -1.96 -6.27
CA ILE A 283 -8.18 -2.45 -4.90
C ILE A 283 -9.22 -1.69 -4.08
N LYS A 284 -9.81 -2.33 -3.09
CA LYS A 284 -10.72 -1.66 -2.16
C LYS A 284 -9.91 -1.00 -1.05
N TYR A 285 -10.06 0.30 -0.89
CA TYR A 285 -9.43 1.08 0.18
C TYR A 285 -10.50 1.54 1.16
N VAL A 286 -10.27 1.35 2.45
CA VAL A 286 -11.21 1.76 3.51
C VAL A 286 -10.47 2.52 4.59
N MET A 287 -10.91 3.75 4.89
CA MET A 287 -10.39 4.50 6.03
C MET A 287 -10.80 3.80 7.34
N THR A 288 -9.90 3.75 8.32
CA THR A 288 -10.18 3.02 9.57
C THR A 288 -11.39 3.54 10.33
N LYS A 289 -11.68 4.84 10.23
CA LYS A 289 -12.90 5.44 10.80
C LYS A 289 -14.20 4.95 10.16
N ASN A 290 -14.14 4.40 8.96
CA ASN A 290 -15.30 3.91 8.20
C ASN A 290 -15.46 2.39 8.29
N LEU A 291 -14.58 1.68 9.01
CA LEU A 291 -14.67 0.23 9.17
C LEU A 291 -15.91 -0.14 10.00
N THR A 292 -16.76 -0.95 9.41
CA THR A 292 -17.91 -1.55 10.09
C THR A 292 -17.48 -2.64 11.08
N ALA A 293 -18.39 -3.10 11.92
CA ALA A 293 -18.14 -4.26 12.79
C ALA A 293 -17.80 -5.52 11.96
N LYS A 294 -18.45 -5.71 10.80
CA LYS A 294 -18.14 -6.80 9.86
C LYS A 294 -16.72 -6.70 9.32
N ASP A 295 -16.28 -5.51 8.95
CA ASP A 295 -14.92 -5.28 8.44
C ASP A 295 -13.86 -5.61 9.50
N LYS A 296 -14.06 -5.14 10.73
CA LYS A 296 -13.18 -5.43 11.86
C LYS A 296 -13.12 -6.91 12.19
N ALA A 297 -14.26 -7.61 12.13
CA ALA A 297 -14.31 -9.06 12.33
C ALA A 297 -13.58 -9.83 11.21
N ALA A 298 -13.75 -9.43 9.95
CA ALA A 298 -13.03 -10.02 8.83
C ALA A 298 -11.52 -9.79 8.95
N TYR A 299 -11.10 -8.59 9.34
CA TYR A 299 -9.70 -8.27 9.60
C TYR A 299 -9.14 -9.12 10.75
N GLN A 300 -9.86 -9.20 11.88
CA GLN A 300 -9.45 -10.04 13.00
C GLN A 300 -9.30 -11.51 12.58
N LYS A 301 -10.27 -12.06 11.82
CA LYS A 301 -10.21 -13.43 11.30
C LYS A 301 -8.96 -13.68 10.45
N PHE A 302 -8.59 -12.72 9.59
CA PHE A 302 -7.39 -12.82 8.77
C PHE A 302 -6.11 -12.84 9.62
N ILE A 303 -6.03 -11.98 10.63
CA ILE A 303 -4.88 -11.92 11.54
C ILE A 303 -4.82 -13.17 12.43
N ASP A 304 -5.95 -13.66 12.96
CA ASP A 304 -6.01 -14.90 13.75
C ASP A 304 -5.56 -16.12 12.92
N PHE A 305 -5.89 -16.18 11.65
CA PHE A 305 -5.39 -17.22 10.75
C PHE A 305 -3.85 -17.23 10.69
N SER A 306 -3.22 -16.07 10.74
CA SER A 306 -1.76 -15.94 10.71
C SER A 306 -1.09 -16.53 11.96
N VAL A 307 -1.80 -16.67 13.06
CA VAL A 307 -1.35 -17.39 14.25
C VAL A 307 -1.37 -18.90 14.00
N THR A 308 -2.41 -19.40 13.33
CA THR A 308 -2.52 -20.84 13.03
C THR A 308 -1.44 -21.32 12.04
N THR A 309 -0.92 -20.43 11.21
CA THR A 309 0.20 -20.71 10.28
C THR A 309 1.58 -20.45 10.88
N GLY A 310 1.65 -20.01 12.14
CA GLY A 310 2.90 -19.68 12.82
C GLY A 310 3.57 -18.39 12.31
N THR A 311 2.88 -17.60 11.47
CA THR A 311 3.41 -16.32 10.96
C THR A 311 3.36 -15.23 12.03
N LEU A 312 2.36 -15.29 12.91
CA LEU A 312 2.31 -14.54 14.17
C LEU A 312 2.51 -15.49 15.35
N PRO A 313 3.29 -15.08 16.36
CA PRO A 313 3.56 -15.93 17.53
C PRO A 313 2.35 -16.07 18.46
N GLU A 314 1.47 -15.08 18.51
CA GLU A 314 0.31 -15.03 19.39
C GLU A 314 -0.81 -14.17 18.82
N LYS A 315 -2.01 -14.29 19.41
CA LYS A 315 -3.18 -13.48 19.02
C LYS A 315 -2.98 -12.01 19.38
N VAL A 316 -3.46 -11.16 18.50
CA VAL A 316 -3.43 -9.71 18.68
C VAL A 316 -4.83 -9.14 18.43
N ASP A 317 -5.29 -8.23 19.28
CA ASP A 317 -6.52 -7.46 19.05
C ASP A 317 -6.19 -6.35 18.03
N VAL A 318 -6.64 -6.52 16.79
CA VAL A 318 -6.37 -5.59 15.70
C VAL A 318 -6.93 -4.20 15.95
N THR A 319 -7.98 -4.07 16.77
CA THR A 319 -8.65 -2.79 17.02
C THR A 319 -7.75 -1.80 17.75
N LYS A 320 -6.79 -2.28 18.55
CA LYS A 320 -5.80 -1.46 19.24
C LYS A 320 -4.86 -0.69 18.31
N TYR A 321 -4.74 -1.13 17.06
CA TYR A 321 -3.82 -0.58 16.08
C TYR A 321 -4.54 0.09 14.90
N LEU A 322 -5.84 0.32 15.02
CA LEU A 322 -6.62 1.14 14.11
C LEU A 322 -6.65 2.58 14.64
N GLN A 323 -6.23 3.53 13.82
CA GLN A 323 -6.20 4.96 14.17
C GLN A 323 -7.32 5.71 13.43
N PRO A 324 -8.47 5.94 14.04
CA PRO A 324 -9.62 6.59 13.42
C PRO A 324 -9.54 8.12 13.62
N PHE A 325 -8.73 8.82 12.85
CA PHE A 325 -8.71 10.30 12.84
C PHE A 325 -9.97 10.90 12.22
#